data_6c3c0c447f5e39d59ac494fc593ff673
#
_entry.id   6c3c0c447f5e39d59ac494fc593ff673
#
_cell.length_a   1.000
_cell.length_b   1.000
_cell.length_c   1.000
_cell.angle_alpha   90.00
_cell.angle_beta   90.00
_cell.angle_gamma   90.00
#
_symmetry.space_group_name_H-M   'P 1'
#
loop_
_entity.id
_entity.type
_entity.pdbx_description
1 polymer ?
#
loop_
_entity_poly.entity_id
_entity_poly.type
_entity_poly.pdbx_seq_one_letter_code
_entity_poly.pdbx_strand_id
1 'polypeptide(L)'
;MLNRFERQAELVPRTKLEELTVDVIGVGAIGRQVALQLAALGAPRLRLFDFDRVEPTNITTQGYSQRDDLGALKVEATRRAVQAIDPSISVDVVADRYRPEHAASPVVFCCVDTISARKAIWRTVQDRCEFWCDARMLGEVARILTVAGPTGHGEYAKTLFPQAEAQAGSCTSRSTIY
;
A
#
# COMPACT_ATOMS: atom_id res chain seq x y z
N MET A 1 -29.07 9.98 10.81
CA MET A 1 -28.39 8.88 10.09
C MET A 1 -27.28 8.35 10.97
N LEU A 2 -27.14 7.03 11.10
CA LEU A 2 -26.04 6.42 11.84
C LEU A 2 -24.73 6.76 11.10
N ASN A 3 -23.77 7.33 11.81
CA ASN A 3 -22.46 7.65 11.27
C ASN A 3 -21.61 6.36 11.28
N ARG A 4 -21.17 5.86 10.12
CA ARG A 4 -20.34 4.62 10.03
C ARG A 4 -19.02 4.71 10.81
N PHE A 5 -18.58 5.92 11.14
CA PHE A 5 -17.33 6.19 11.87
C PHE A 5 -17.51 6.33 13.39
N GLU A 6 -18.72 6.19 13.91
CA GLU A 6 -19.02 6.44 15.33
C GLU A 6 -18.18 5.56 16.27
N ARG A 7 -18.02 4.28 15.95
CA ARG A 7 -17.24 3.34 16.77
C ARG A 7 -15.73 3.61 16.79
N GLN A 8 -15.21 4.30 15.81
CA GLN A 8 -13.77 4.59 15.71
C GLN A 8 -13.43 6.04 16.06
N ALA A 9 -14.40 6.89 16.35
CA ALA A 9 -14.22 8.34 16.48
C ALA A 9 -13.15 8.75 17.49
N GLU A 10 -13.03 8.01 18.60
CA GLU A 10 -12.01 8.26 19.64
C GLU A 10 -10.60 7.87 19.20
N LEU A 11 -10.45 6.82 18.36
CA LEU A 11 -9.16 6.31 17.90
C LEU A 11 -8.69 6.98 16.60
N VAL A 12 -9.64 7.34 15.74
CA VAL A 12 -9.37 7.90 14.41
C VAL A 12 -10.13 9.23 14.26
N PRO A 13 -9.56 10.34 14.70
CA PRO A 13 -10.20 11.65 14.58
C PRO A 13 -10.40 12.03 13.11
N ARG A 14 -11.65 12.26 12.72
CA ARG A 14 -12.04 12.60 11.33
C ARG A 14 -11.29 13.82 10.79
N THR A 15 -11.14 14.85 11.61
CA THR A 15 -10.45 16.09 11.25
C THR A 15 -9.01 15.87 10.80
N LYS A 16 -8.34 14.84 11.32
CA LYS A 16 -6.98 14.48 10.89
C LYS A 16 -6.95 13.72 9.56
N LEU A 17 -8.05 13.07 9.19
CA LEU A 17 -8.13 12.33 7.93
C LEU A 17 -8.57 13.20 6.75
N GLU A 18 -9.39 14.22 6.98
CA GLU A 18 -10.09 14.99 5.93
C GLU A 18 -9.16 15.61 4.88
N GLU A 19 -7.94 15.98 5.29
CA GLU A 19 -6.94 16.58 4.40
C GLU A 19 -5.90 15.59 3.87
N LEU A 20 -5.91 14.36 4.37
CA LEU A 20 -4.89 13.38 4.00
C LEU A 20 -5.04 12.89 2.56
N THR A 21 -3.92 12.81 1.88
CA THR A 21 -3.72 11.99 0.70
C THR A 21 -2.75 10.87 1.07
N VAL A 22 -3.08 9.65 0.71
CA VAL A 22 -2.27 8.47 1.05
C VAL A 22 -1.80 7.79 -0.23
N ASP A 23 -0.50 7.58 -0.34
CA ASP A 23 0.10 6.78 -1.41
C ASP A 23 0.18 5.31 -0.99
N VAL A 24 -0.33 4.42 -1.82
CA VAL A 24 -0.11 2.97 -1.70
C VAL A 24 0.68 2.51 -2.91
N ILE A 25 1.94 2.17 -2.69
CA ILE A 25 2.89 1.81 -3.74
C ILE A 25 3.05 0.29 -3.76
N GLY A 26 2.54 -0.35 -4.83
CA GLY A 26 2.32 -1.78 -4.93
C GLY A 26 0.97 -2.19 -4.36
N VAL A 27 0.04 -2.66 -5.21
CA VAL A 27 -1.28 -3.15 -4.77
C VAL A 27 -1.42 -4.67 -4.97
N GLY A 28 -0.34 -5.39 -4.61
CA GLY A 28 -0.34 -6.85 -4.49
C GLY A 28 -1.03 -7.34 -3.20
N ALA A 29 -0.51 -8.45 -2.64
CA ALA A 29 -1.11 -9.13 -1.48
C ALA A 29 -1.32 -8.21 -0.27
N ILE A 30 -0.33 -7.37 0.05
CA ILE A 30 -0.41 -6.44 1.19
C ILE A 30 -1.09 -5.14 0.79
N GLY A 31 -0.60 -4.47 -0.27
CA GLY A 31 -1.05 -3.11 -0.58
C GLY A 31 -2.51 -3.00 -0.97
N ARG A 32 -3.07 -4.03 -1.63
CA ARG A 32 -4.51 -4.09 -1.86
C ARG A 32 -5.29 -4.09 -0.54
N GLN A 33 -4.89 -4.90 0.43
CA GLN A 33 -5.55 -4.94 1.73
C GLN A 33 -5.39 -3.62 2.50
N VAL A 34 -4.22 -2.99 2.43
CA VAL A 34 -3.99 -1.64 2.98
C VAL A 34 -4.95 -0.64 2.37
N ALA A 35 -5.11 -0.61 1.05
CA ALA A 35 -6.03 0.30 0.37
C ALA A 35 -7.49 0.09 0.81
N LEU A 36 -7.94 -1.16 0.95
CA LEU A 36 -9.28 -1.48 1.42
C LEU A 36 -9.50 -1.06 2.89
N GLN A 37 -8.51 -1.27 3.76
CA GLN A 37 -8.60 -0.84 5.15
C GLN A 37 -8.58 0.69 5.28
N LEU A 38 -7.78 1.39 4.49
CA LEU A 38 -7.79 2.85 4.43
C LEU A 38 -9.17 3.37 3.99
N ALA A 39 -9.81 2.71 3.03
CA ALA A 39 -11.17 3.05 2.62
C ALA A 39 -12.18 2.83 3.75
N ALA A 40 -12.08 1.71 4.47
CA ALA A 40 -12.94 1.41 5.62
C ALA A 40 -12.76 2.44 6.75
N LEU A 41 -11.52 2.87 7.02
CA LEU A 41 -11.19 3.93 7.96
C LEU A 41 -11.72 5.30 7.54
N GLY A 42 -11.96 5.50 6.24
CA GLY A 42 -12.48 6.74 5.67
C GLY A 42 -11.40 7.73 5.23
N ALA A 43 -10.25 7.24 4.77
CA ALA A 43 -9.25 8.08 4.10
C ALA A 43 -9.87 8.67 2.81
N PRO A 44 -9.91 10.00 2.65
CA PRO A 44 -10.71 10.63 1.59
C PRO A 44 -10.02 10.57 0.21
N ARG A 45 -8.71 10.46 0.18
CA ARG A 45 -7.92 10.48 -1.06
C ARG A 45 -6.83 9.41 -1.03
N LEU A 46 -6.85 8.51 -2.00
CA LEU A 46 -5.82 7.49 -2.21
C LEU A 46 -5.17 7.67 -3.59
N ARG A 47 -3.86 7.46 -3.67
CA ARG A 47 -3.15 7.27 -4.94
C ARG A 47 -2.55 5.87 -4.94
N LEU A 48 -2.87 5.10 -5.96
CA LEU A 48 -2.46 3.70 -6.10
C LEU A 48 -1.45 3.57 -7.22
N PHE A 49 -0.30 2.96 -6.94
CA PHE A 49 0.78 2.76 -7.90
C PHE A 49 1.03 1.27 -8.09
N ASP A 50 0.83 0.76 -9.29
CA ASP A 50 1.18 -0.61 -9.69
C ASP A 50 1.05 -0.73 -11.21
N PHE A 51 1.95 -1.44 -11.86
CA PHE A 51 1.94 -1.62 -13.31
C PHE A 51 1.42 -2.99 -13.74
N ASP A 52 1.19 -3.89 -12.78
CA ASP A 52 0.78 -5.26 -13.08
C ASP A 52 -0.70 -5.38 -13.43
N ARG A 53 -1.00 -6.50 -14.09
CA ARG A 53 -2.36 -6.98 -14.30
C ARG A 53 -2.70 -8.11 -13.34
N VAL A 54 -3.97 -8.29 -13.11
CA VAL A 54 -4.48 -9.39 -12.29
C VAL A 54 -4.36 -10.70 -13.07
N GLU A 55 -3.64 -11.66 -12.49
CA GLU A 55 -3.44 -13.00 -13.02
C GLU A 55 -4.23 -14.03 -12.20
N PRO A 56 -4.46 -15.25 -12.72
CA PRO A 56 -5.18 -16.30 -11.98
C PRO A 56 -4.57 -16.59 -10.60
N THR A 57 -3.23 -16.56 -10.47
CA THR A 57 -2.51 -16.76 -9.22
C THR A 57 -2.77 -15.66 -8.18
N ASN A 58 -3.25 -14.50 -8.60
CA ASN A 58 -3.54 -13.37 -7.70
C ASN A 58 -4.92 -13.49 -7.04
N ILE A 59 -5.80 -14.34 -7.54
CA ILE A 59 -7.15 -14.49 -7.03
C ILE A 59 -7.13 -14.94 -5.56
N THR A 60 -6.44 -16.03 -5.27
CA THR A 60 -6.36 -16.59 -3.92
C THR A 60 -5.40 -15.84 -3.01
N THR A 61 -4.30 -15.32 -3.54
CA THR A 61 -3.20 -14.77 -2.75
C THR A 61 -3.31 -13.26 -2.50
N GLN A 62 -4.08 -12.56 -3.32
CA GLN A 62 -4.21 -11.10 -3.26
C GLN A 62 -5.67 -10.63 -3.12
N GLY A 63 -6.64 -11.56 -3.19
CA GLY A 63 -8.05 -11.27 -2.99
C GLY A 63 -8.71 -10.50 -4.12
N TYR A 64 -8.22 -10.65 -5.36
CA TYR A 64 -8.89 -10.16 -6.56
C TYR A 64 -10.06 -11.07 -6.97
N SER A 65 -11.06 -10.51 -7.64
CA SER A 65 -12.20 -11.26 -8.15
C SER A 65 -11.86 -11.99 -9.44
N GLN A 66 -12.09 -13.30 -9.48
CA GLN A 66 -11.94 -14.08 -10.71
C GLN A 66 -12.90 -13.61 -11.81
N ARG A 67 -14.11 -13.22 -11.43
CA ARG A 67 -15.14 -12.79 -12.37
C ARG A 67 -14.87 -11.42 -12.96
N ASP A 68 -14.46 -10.46 -12.10
CA ASP A 68 -14.54 -9.04 -12.43
C ASP A 68 -13.16 -8.39 -12.65
N ASP A 69 -12.09 -9.02 -12.15
CA ASP A 69 -10.77 -8.40 -12.13
C ASP A 69 -9.74 -9.06 -13.04
N LEU A 70 -9.96 -10.31 -13.47
CA LEU A 70 -8.97 -11.06 -14.25
C LEU A 70 -8.56 -10.30 -15.52
N GLY A 71 -7.25 -10.08 -15.70
CA GLY A 71 -6.67 -9.32 -16.82
C GLY A 71 -6.73 -7.79 -16.67
N ALA A 72 -7.50 -7.26 -15.71
CA ALA A 72 -7.53 -5.82 -15.44
C ALA A 72 -6.22 -5.35 -14.82
N LEU A 73 -5.90 -4.05 -14.92
CA LEU A 73 -4.83 -3.45 -14.15
C LEU A 73 -5.13 -3.56 -12.65
N LYS A 74 -4.15 -3.96 -11.84
CA LYS A 74 -4.31 -4.12 -10.39
C LYS A 74 -4.80 -2.83 -9.72
N VAL A 75 -4.27 -1.68 -10.13
CA VAL A 75 -4.71 -0.36 -9.61
C VAL A 75 -6.17 -0.08 -9.92
N GLU A 76 -6.67 -0.43 -11.11
CA GLU A 76 -8.06 -0.22 -11.49
C GLU A 76 -9.02 -1.18 -10.74
N ALA A 77 -8.63 -2.44 -10.60
CA ALA A 77 -9.40 -3.40 -9.83
C ALA A 77 -9.46 -3.00 -8.35
N THR A 78 -8.36 -2.50 -7.79
CA THR A 78 -8.30 -2.00 -6.41
C THR A 78 -9.13 -0.73 -6.24
N ARG A 79 -9.10 0.21 -7.20
CA ARG A 79 -9.96 1.40 -7.20
C ARG A 79 -11.45 1.02 -7.12
N ARG A 80 -11.90 0.09 -7.97
CA ARG A 80 -13.30 -0.38 -7.92
C ARG A 80 -13.67 -0.94 -6.54
N ALA A 81 -12.78 -1.74 -5.96
CA ALA A 81 -13.01 -2.33 -4.65
C ALA A 81 -13.05 -1.28 -3.52
N VAL A 82 -12.19 -0.26 -3.55
CA VAL A 82 -12.20 0.88 -2.64
C VAL A 82 -13.52 1.65 -2.75
N GLN A 83 -13.93 1.99 -3.97
CA GLN A 83 -15.15 2.74 -4.24
C GLN A 83 -16.44 1.93 -3.96
N ALA A 84 -16.36 0.60 -3.94
CA ALA A 84 -17.45 -0.25 -3.47
C ALA A 84 -17.64 -0.16 -1.94
N ILE A 85 -16.58 0.15 -1.17
CA ILE A 85 -16.68 0.43 0.27
C ILE A 85 -17.25 1.83 0.49
N ASP A 86 -16.73 2.83 -0.22
CA ASP A 86 -17.19 4.21 -0.12
C ASP A 86 -16.97 4.95 -1.45
N PRO A 87 -18.04 5.22 -2.21
CA PRO A 87 -17.93 5.89 -3.52
C PRO A 87 -17.47 7.36 -3.44
N SER A 88 -17.45 7.96 -2.26
CA SER A 88 -16.97 9.33 -2.06
C SER A 88 -15.45 9.44 -2.04
N ILE A 89 -14.72 8.34 -1.91
CA ILE A 89 -13.26 8.34 -1.87
C ILE A 89 -12.71 8.65 -3.27
N SER A 90 -11.88 9.69 -3.35
CA SER A 90 -11.10 9.99 -4.55
C SER A 90 -9.95 8.99 -4.67
N VAL A 91 -9.86 8.29 -5.80
CA VAL A 91 -8.79 7.31 -6.05
C VAL A 91 -8.10 7.62 -7.36
N ASP A 92 -6.90 8.13 -7.27
CA ASP A 92 -6.01 8.31 -8.42
C ASP A 92 -5.21 7.02 -8.65
N VAL A 93 -5.11 6.60 -9.91
CA VAL A 93 -4.38 5.39 -10.29
C VAL A 93 -3.24 5.72 -11.23
N VAL A 94 -2.08 5.14 -10.93
CA VAL A 94 -0.87 5.25 -11.75
C VAL A 94 -0.45 3.84 -12.15
N ALA A 95 -0.72 3.47 -13.40
CA ALA A 95 -0.38 2.17 -13.97
C ALA A 95 1.09 2.12 -14.40
N ASP A 96 1.99 2.53 -13.51
CA ASP A 96 3.44 2.57 -13.71
C ASP A 96 4.15 2.38 -12.37
N ARG A 97 5.47 2.28 -12.42
CA ARG A 97 6.34 2.30 -11.24
C ARG A 97 6.31 3.67 -10.60
N TYR A 98 6.45 3.69 -9.27
CA TYR A 98 6.66 4.95 -8.57
C TYR A 98 7.99 5.59 -9.02
N ARG A 99 7.94 6.87 -9.36
CA ARG A 99 9.08 7.62 -9.89
C ARG A 99 9.30 8.93 -9.12
N PRO A 100 10.52 9.50 -9.15
CA PRO A 100 10.83 10.76 -8.45
C PRO A 100 9.94 11.97 -8.82
N GLU A 101 9.41 12.01 -10.04
CA GLU A 101 8.48 13.04 -10.51
C GLU A 101 7.10 12.98 -9.86
N HIS A 102 6.73 11.85 -9.27
CA HIS A 102 5.53 11.76 -8.45
C HIS A 102 5.79 12.45 -7.11
N ALA A 103 5.20 13.62 -6.87
CA ALA A 103 5.28 14.25 -5.56
C ALA A 103 4.75 13.31 -4.49
N ALA A 104 5.54 13.03 -3.45
CA ALA A 104 5.10 12.17 -2.36
C ALA A 104 3.94 12.78 -1.59
N SER A 105 2.97 11.95 -1.23
CA SER A 105 1.94 12.30 -0.27
C SER A 105 2.50 12.33 1.16
N PRO A 106 1.85 13.01 2.12
CA PRO A 106 2.29 13.01 3.52
C PRO A 106 2.37 11.61 4.12
N VAL A 107 1.52 10.70 3.68
CA VAL A 107 1.46 9.32 4.15
C VAL A 107 1.75 8.36 3.00
N VAL A 108 2.75 7.50 3.17
CA VAL A 108 3.19 6.54 2.14
C VAL A 108 3.25 5.13 2.70
N PHE A 109 2.51 4.21 2.07
CA PHE A 109 2.62 2.77 2.28
C PHE A 109 3.39 2.14 1.13
N CYS A 110 4.54 1.55 1.42
CA CYS A 110 5.38 0.83 0.47
C CYS A 110 5.15 -0.67 0.61
N CYS A 111 4.49 -1.26 -0.38
CA CYS A 111 4.10 -2.66 -0.38
C CYS A 111 4.68 -3.42 -1.59
N VAL A 112 5.79 -2.92 -2.14
CA VAL A 112 6.49 -3.55 -3.27
C VAL A 112 7.24 -4.81 -2.81
N ASP A 113 7.66 -5.65 -3.74
CA ASP A 113 8.22 -6.98 -3.48
C ASP A 113 9.74 -7.01 -3.33
N THR A 114 10.48 -6.02 -3.87
CA THR A 114 11.95 -6.04 -3.88
C THR A 114 12.58 -4.98 -2.97
N ILE A 115 13.72 -5.32 -2.36
CA ILE A 115 14.49 -4.38 -1.53
C ILE A 115 15.05 -3.23 -2.37
N SER A 116 15.45 -3.51 -3.62
CA SER A 116 15.94 -2.49 -4.54
C SER A 116 14.89 -1.43 -4.87
N ALA A 117 13.64 -1.83 -5.14
CA ALA A 117 12.53 -0.91 -5.36
C ALA A 117 12.24 -0.08 -4.11
N ARG A 118 12.18 -0.71 -2.92
CA ARG A 118 12.00 -0.02 -1.63
C ARG A 118 13.06 1.06 -1.42
N LYS A 119 14.32 0.71 -1.69
CA LYS A 119 15.46 1.64 -1.56
C LYS A 119 15.33 2.83 -2.51
N ALA A 120 14.92 2.58 -3.75
CA ALA A 120 14.71 3.63 -4.74
C ALA A 120 13.57 4.58 -4.33
N ILE A 121 12.43 4.02 -3.89
CA ILE A 121 11.27 4.79 -3.43
C ILE A 121 11.64 5.60 -2.18
N TRP A 122 12.25 4.96 -1.17
CA TRP A 122 12.65 5.63 0.07
C TRP A 122 13.50 6.86 -0.17
N ARG A 123 14.53 6.75 -1.02
CA ARG A 123 15.37 7.90 -1.41
C ARG A 123 14.60 9.08 -1.99
N THR A 124 13.46 8.80 -2.60
CA THR A 124 12.62 9.82 -3.21
C THR A 124 11.69 10.48 -2.19
N VAL A 125 11.18 9.71 -1.22
CA VAL A 125 10.11 10.17 -0.34
C VAL A 125 10.57 10.60 1.05
N GLN A 126 11.75 10.15 1.53
CA GLN A 126 12.20 10.31 2.92
C GLN A 126 12.15 11.75 3.45
N ASP A 127 12.45 12.74 2.60
CA ASP A 127 12.48 14.14 2.97
C ASP A 127 11.14 14.86 2.69
N ARG A 128 10.12 14.13 2.27
CA ARG A 128 8.84 14.69 1.81
C ARG A 128 7.62 14.10 2.51
N CYS A 129 7.69 12.83 2.93
CA CYS A 129 6.59 12.19 3.65
C CYS A 129 6.74 12.39 5.17
N GLU A 130 5.61 12.53 5.84
CA GLU A 130 5.53 12.63 7.30
C GLU A 130 5.44 11.25 7.96
N PHE A 131 4.83 10.30 7.25
CA PHE A 131 4.68 8.92 7.69
C PHE A 131 4.99 7.96 6.55
N TRP A 132 5.93 7.07 6.80
CA TRP A 132 6.29 5.96 5.94
C TRP A 132 5.97 4.64 6.62
N CYS A 133 5.35 3.72 5.87
CA CYS A 133 5.14 2.34 6.31
C CYS A 133 5.61 1.39 5.22
N ASP A 134 6.63 0.60 5.52
CA ASP A 134 7.14 -0.46 4.66
C ASP A 134 6.66 -1.81 5.16
N ALA A 135 5.80 -2.44 4.40
CA ALA A 135 5.26 -3.76 4.71
C ALA A 135 5.92 -4.84 3.84
N ARG A 136 6.53 -5.80 4.50
CA ARG A 136 7.26 -6.93 3.89
C ARG A 136 6.64 -8.24 4.33
N MET A 137 6.55 -9.18 3.40
CA MET A 137 6.09 -10.53 3.68
C MET A 137 6.91 -11.53 2.87
N LEU A 138 7.28 -12.63 3.50
CA LEU A 138 7.87 -13.78 2.86
C LEU A 138 7.42 -15.04 3.61
N GLY A 139 6.59 -15.84 2.95
CA GLY A 139 6.00 -17.01 3.58
C GLY A 139 5.20 -16.63 4.85
N GLU A 140 5.54 -17.22 5.98
CA GLU A 140 4.87 -17.01 7.27
C GLU A 140 5.40 -15.80 8.05
N VAL A 141 6.39 -15.08 7.51
CA VAL A 141 7.00 -13.93 8.18
C VAL A 141 6.50 -12.64 7.58
N ALA A 142 5.89 -11.80 8.41
CA ALA A 142 5.56 -10.41 8.08
C ALA A 142 6.44 -9.46 8.89
N ARG A 143 6.91 -8.40 8.25
CA ARG A 143 7.66 -7.33 8.92
C ARG A 143 7.08 -5.98 8.49
N ILE A 144 6.69 -5.19 9.46
CA ILE A 144 6.17 -3.84 9.25
C ILE A 144 7.16 -2.86 9.89
N LEU A 145 7.69 -1.97 9.08
CA LEU A 145 8.66 -0.94 9.49
C LEU A 145 8.02 0.42 9.25
N THR A 146 7.92 1.22 10.31
CA THR A 146 7.32 2.55 10.23
C THR A 146 8.34 3.63 10.58
N VAL A 147 8.25 4.76 9.90
CA VAL A 147 8.99 5.99 10.20
C VAL A 147 8.01 7.13 10.29
N ALA A 148 8.01 7.82 11.41
CA ALA A 148 7.24 9.03 11.65
C ALA A 148 8.23 10.15 12.02
N GLY A 149 8.44 11.07 11.09
CA GLY A 149 9.44 12.14 11.24
C GLY A 149 10.90 11.70 11.01
N PRO A 150 11.83 12.65 11.02
CA PRO A 150 13.20 12.44 10.52
C PRO A 150 14.09 11.55 11.41
N THR A 151 13.77 11.41 12.68
CA THR A 151 14.61 10.66 13.63
C THR A 151 14.73 9.17 13.32
N GLY A 152 13.76 8.60 12.60
CA GLY A 152 13.77 7.18 12.21
C GLY A 152 14.49 6.89 10.88
N HIS A 153 14.90 7.92 10.13
CA HIS A 153 15.43 7.73 8.77
C HIS A 153 16.69 6.85 8.73
N GLY A 154 17.63 7.09 9.63
CA GLY A 154 18.88 6.34 9.69
C GLY A 154 18.66 4.88 10.06
N GLU A 155 17.77 4.60 11.00
CA GLU A 155 17.47 3.23 11.41
C GLU A 155 16.73 2.45 10.32
N TYR A 156 15.77 3.07 9.65
CA TYR A 156 15.10 2.45 8.52
C TYR A 156 16.08 2.17 7.36
N ALA A 157 16.97 3.11 7.04
CA ALA A 157 17.94 2.94 5.97
C ALA A 157 18.84 1.70 6.16
N LYS A 158 19.18 1.33 7.41
CA LYS A 158 19.94 0.12 7.74
C LYS A 158 19.19 -1.18 7.38
N THR A 159 17.88 -1.13 7.25
CA THR A 159 17.05 -2.29 6.86
C THR A 159 17.00 -2.53 5.35
N LEU A 160 17.59 -1.63 4.57
CA LEU A 160 17.64 -1.68 3.11
C LEU A 160 18.96 -2.30 2.63
N PHE A 161 19.13 -3.59 2.91
CA PHE A 161 20.29 -4.38 2.53
C PHE A 161 20.36 -4.62 1.01
N PRO A 162 21.49 -5.11 0.45
CA PRO A 162 21.59 -5.44 -0.97
C PRO A 162 20.56 -6.49 -1.41
N GLN A 163 19.97 -6.31 -2.60
CA GLN A 163 18.97 -7.25 -3.13
C GLN A 163 19.50 -8.69 -3.23
N ALA A 164 20.82 -8.86 -3.47
CA ALA A 164 21.44 -10.19 -3.55
C ALA A 164 21.43 -10.95 -2.21
N GLU A 165 21.28 -10.24 -1.10
CA GLU A 165 21.16 -10.83 0.25
C GLU A 165 19.70 -11.15 0.61
N ALA A 166 18.74 -10.73 -0.22
CA ALA A 166 17.34 -11.01 0.00
C ALA A 166 17.07 -12.51 -0.24
N GLN A 167 16.32 -13.11 0.66
CA GLN A 167 15.88 -14.48 0.50
C GLN A 167 15.06 -14.62 -0.79
N ALA A 168 15.43 -15.58 -1.62
CA ALA A 168 14.71 -15.85 -2.88
C ALA A 168 13.33 -16.44 -2.60
N GLY A 169 12.33 -15.94 -3.30
CA GLY A 169 10.96 -16.43 -3.22
C GLY A 169 9.94 -15.32 -3.51
N SER A 170 8.75 -15.71 -3.92
CA SER A 170 7.59 -14.82 -4.00
C SER A 170 6.98 -14.67 -2.61
N CYS A 171 6.52 -13.46 -2.25
CA CYS A 171 5.83 -13.21 -0.99
C CYS A 171 4.55 -14.06 -0.84
N THR A 172 4.07 -14.66 -1.93
CA THR A 172 2.86 -15.49 -1.97
C THR A 172 3.14 -16.97 -2.23
N SER A 173 4.41 -17.41 -2.30
CA SER A 173 4.76 -18.72 -2.83
C SER A 173 4.89 -19.83 -1.80
N ARG A 174 4.42 -19.80 -0.63
CA ARG A 174 4.34 -21.01 0.21
C ARG A 174 3.43 -21.01 1.42
N SER A 175 2.76 -19.94 1.80
CA SER A 175 1.98 -19.99 3.05
C SER A 175 1.10 -18.78 3.35
N THR A 176 0.49 -18.20 2.35
CA THR A 176 -0.49 -17.13 2.56
C THR A 176 -1.89 -17.65 2.90
N ILE A 177 -2.00 -18.88 3.39
CA ILE A 177 -3.27 -19.51 3.76
C ILE A 177 -3.25 -19.86 5.27
N TYR A 178 -2.88 -18.92 6.11
CA TYR A 178 -3.15 -19.04 7.54
C TYR A 178 -3.60 -17.68 8.08
#